data_8f000162e0dcc55ecbc7ccd5caa6c2d9
#
_entry.id   8f000162e0dcc55ecbc7ccd5caa6c2d9
#
_cell.length_a   1.000
_cell.length_b   1.000
_cell.length_c   1.000
_cell.angle_alpha   90.00
_cell.angle_beta   90.00
_cell.angle_gamma   90.00
#
_symmetry.space_group_name_H-M   'P 1'
#
loop_
_entity.id
_entity.type
_entity.pdbx_description
1 polymer ?
#
loop_
_entity_poly.entity_id
_entity_poly.type
_entity_poly.pdbx_seq_one_letter_code
_entity_poly.pdbx_strand_id
1 'polypeptide(L)'
;MKHRIITIITTWLVTCNLVAQEKIIVLNEGLWQSDNGKVSYFENGQIVSNQWFRDKNGYKIGDTPNDIIQVNDNLIAIAVNWSNIVQFINPEGTAVAATEDIPNNRKLCTDGRFVYVTSYGHECETTSGTKYFDKGFVAKIDISTFKVVATCEVGYEPEGIALYDGRLFIANTGGYSGIGEDHDFETTVSIVNAGTMTLEKNIDTHIPNLFGKMSQSGRYLCINSPGDYYEIPACGLVFDCKKALDNENCFVVFDYPATYNCTTLDGKFLTVGSSFSYLTGAYEFSCLTIDPQTVIETNGANGFTHALPGTLETNFEQMNQPYGIYVNPYTGYIYGTDASSFENAGYLYQWSPSGQLLGKHKVYINPGHFLALPPDGHFSNIEDIETSNLKPQASNLYDLQGRRVTNPQRGYVYVSQGRKFVYK
;
A
#
# COMPACT_ATOMS: atom_id res chain seq x y z
N MET A 1 39.33 37.46 -54.69
CA MET A 1 39.08 37.03 -53.32
C MET A 1 37.67 36.50 -53.25
N LYS A 2 37.47 35.15 -53.07
CA LYS A 2 36.19 34.54 -52.99
C LYS A 2 35.85 34.35 -51.49
N HIS A 3 34.86 35.06 -50.95
CA HIS A 3 34.38 34.89 -49.59
C HIS A 3 33.49 33.63 -49.53
N ARG A 4 33.90 32.63 -48.75
CA ARG A 4 33.03 31.49 -48.37
C ARG A 4 32.29 31.89 -47.12
N ILE A 5 30.96 31.98 -47.24
CA ILE A 5 30.01 32.10 -46.11
C ILE A 5 29.84 30.68 -45.55
N ILE A 6 30.29 30.47 -44.31
CA ILE A 6 30.01 29.25 -43.55
C ILE A 6 28.72 29.50 -42.76
N THR A 7 27.64 28.87 -43.18
CA THR A 7 26.37 28.87 -42.44
C THR A 7 26.46 27.80 -41.36
N ILE A 8 26.56 28.22 -40.11
CA ILE A 8 26.48 27.33 -38.95
C ILE A 8 24.99 27.06 -38.69
N ILE A 9 24.54 25.85 -39.01
CA ILE A 9 23.19 25.36 -38.64
C ILE A 9 23.29 24.84 -37.19
N THR A 10 22.82 25.65 -36.24
CA THR A 10 22.67 25.24 -34.86
C THR A 10 21.41 24.37 -34.75
N THR A 11 21.60 23.07 -34.75
CA THR A 11 20.51 22.11 -34.49
C THR A 11 20.18 22.15 -32.98
N TRP A 12 19.05 22.77 -32.62
CA TRP A 12 18.50 22.64 -31.28
C TRP A 12 17.94 21.21 -31.14
N LEU A 13 18.64 20.36 -30.42
CA LEU A 13 18.10 19.12 -29.90
C LEU A 13 17.08 19.49 -28.82
N VAL A 14 15.83 19.54 -29.21
CA VAL A 14 14.71 19.49 -28.24
C VAL A 14 14.71 18.07 -27.67
N THR A 15 15.37 17.86 -26.54
CA THR A 15 15.15 16.68 -25.74
C THR A 15 13.72 16.78 -25.21
N CYS A 16 12.77 16.17 -25.90
CA CYS A 16 11.49 15.82 -25.29
C CYS A 16 11.83 14.87 -24.14
N ASN A 17 11.94 15.38 -22.93
CA ASN A 17 11.77 14.56 -21.76
C ASN A 17 10.36 13.99 -21.87
N LEU A 18 10.22 12.72 -22.27
CA LEU A 18 9.03 11.93 -22.03
C LEU A 18 8.91 11.83 -20.51
N VAL A 19 8.25 12.83 -19.91
CA VAL A 19 7.81 12.73 -18.53
C VAL A 19 6.85 11.54 -18.52
N ALA A 20 7.20 10.49 -17.79
CA ALA A 20 6.32 9.35 -17.63
C ALA A 20 4.94 9.89 -17.19
N GLN A 21 3.89 9.41 -17.82
CA GLN A 21 2.53 9.88 -17.56
C GLN A 21 2.11 9.39 -16.18
N GLU A 22 2.17 10.29 -15.20
CA GLU A 22 1.82 10.00 -13.80
C GLU A 22 0.31 10.13 -13.61
N LYS A 23 -0.34 9.04 -13.18
CA LYS A 23 -1.76 9.01 -12.82
C LYS A 23 -1.88 8.43 -11.43
N ILE A 24 -2.25 9.26 -10.46
CA ILE A 24 -2.34 8.90 -9.05
C ILE A 24 -3.74 9.20 -8.52
N ILE A 25 -4.33 8.19 -7.90
CA ILE A 25 -5.56 8.33 -7.10
C ILE A 25 -5.12 8.50 -5.64
N VAL A 26 -5.67 9.50 -4.96
CA VAL A 26 -5.46 9.73 -3.53
C VAL A 26 -6.82 9.70 -2.84
N LEU A 27 -6.99 8.80 -1.89
CA LEU A 27 -8.16 8.81 -1.00
C LEU A 27 -7.94 9.83 0.11
N ASN A 28 -8.97 10.62 0.33
CA ASN A 28 -9.05 11.56 1.44
C ASN A 28 -10.18 11.06 2.34
N GLU A 29 -9.84 10.64 3.55
CA GLU A 29 -10.79 10.02 4.48
C GLU A 29 -11.93 10.96 4.87
N GLY A 30 -11.65 12.27 4.89
CA GLY A 30 -12.57 13.25 5.40
C GLY A 30 -12.56 13.31 6.93
N LEU A 31 -13.65 13.76 7.51
CA LEU A 31 -13.90 13.73 8.94
C LEU A 31 -14.79 12.54 9.27
N TRP A 32 -14.40 11.76 10.25
CA TRP A 32 -15.15 10.61 10.73
C TRP A 32 -16.59 10.97 11.06
N GLN A 33 -17.55 10.14 10.68
CA GLN A 33 -19.00 10.34 10.81
C GLN A 33 -19.57 11.56 10.06
N SER A 34 -18.86 12.08 9.09
CA SER A 34 -19.29 13.29 8.35
C SER A 34 -19.75 13.01 6.92
N ASP A 35 -19.65 11.75 6.45
CA ASP A 35 -19.99 11.35 5.09
C ASP A 35 -19.38 12.31 4.03
N ASN A 36 -18.12 12.67 4.23
CA ASN A 36 -17.42 13.64 3.40
C ASN A 36 -16.10 13.16 2.82
N GLY A 37 -15.85 11.84 2.83
CA GLY A 37 -14.73 11.24 2.14
C GLY A 37 -14.67 11.64 0.66
N LYS A 38 -13.49 11.78 0.10
CA LYS A 38 -13.27 12.17 -1.30
C LYS A 38 -12.16 11.38 -1.95
N VAL A 39 -12.21 11.37 -3.28
CA VAL A 39 -11.16 10.82 -4.13
C VAL A 39 -10.56 11.96 -4.95
N SER A 40 -9.29 12.26 -4.73
CA SER A 40 -8.52 13.18 -5.56
C SER A 40 -7.85 12.41 -6.70
N TYR A 41 -7.85 12.99 -7.89
CA TYR A 41 -7.15 12.46 -9.05
C TYR A 41 -6.08 13.44 -9.51
N PHE A 42 -4.85 12.95 -9.54
CA PHE A 42 -3.66 13.67 -9.96
C PHE A 42 -3.16 13.08 -11.27
N GLU A 43 -2.87 13.93 -12.22
CA GLU A 43 -2.35 13.54 -13.52
C GLU A 43 -1.34 14.55 -14.02
N ASN A 44 -0.18 14.07 -14.49
CA ASN A 44 0.86 14.88 -15.14
C ASN A 44 1.25 16.15 -14.35
N GLY A 45 1.47 16.02 -13.05
CA GLY A 45 1.93 17.11 -12.19
C GLY A 45 0.82 18.05 -11.70
N GLN A 46 -0.44 17.70 -11.87
CA GLN A 46 -1.57 18.54 -11.46
C GLN A 46 -2.73 17.75 -10.84
N ILE A 47 -3.44 18.37 -9.90
CA ILE A 47 -4.74 17.86 -9.44
C ILE A 47 -5.79 18.16 -10.51
N VAL A 48 -6.33 17.13 -11.12
CA VAL A 48 -7.42 17.22 -12.10
C VAL A 48 -8.76 17.41 -11.39
N SER A 49 -8.97 16.67 -10.29
CA SER A 49 -10.17 16.81 -9.44
C SER A 49 -9.86 16.39 -8.00
N ASN A 50 -10.45 17.09 -7.03
CA ASN A 50 -10.46 16.69 -5.62
C ASN A 50 -11.76 15.95 -5.20
N GLN A 51 -12.63 15.65 -6.15
CA GLN A 51 -13.86 14.89 -5.94
C GLN A 51 -14.16 13.95 -7.12
N TRP A 52 -13.10 13.38 -7.67
CA TRP A 52 -13.12 12.63 -8.94
C TRP A 52 -14.20 11.54 -8.98
N PHE A 53 -14.37 10.76 -7.90
CA PHE A 53 -15.43 9.76 -7.84
C PHE A 53 -16.82 10.39 -8.00
N ARG A 54 -17.10 11.51 -7.31
CA ARG A 54 -18.36 12.20 -7.41
C ARG A 54 -18.59 12.79 -8.80
N ASP A 55 -17.55 13.34 -9.41
CA ASP A 55 -17.63 13.92 -10.77
C ASP A 55 -18.01 12.87 -11.81
N LYS A 56 -17.57 11.61 -11.60
CA LYS A 56 -17.86 10.48 -12.49
C LYS A 56 -19.23 9.84 -12.24
N ASN A 57 -19.70 9.81 -10.99
CA ASN A 57 -20.85 9.00 -10.58
C ASN A 57 -22.07 9.80 -10.10
N GLY A 58 -21.91 11.10 -9.84
CA GLY A 58 -23.00 11.96 -9.37
C GLY A 58 -23.36 11.81 -7.88
N TYR A 59 -22.68 10.92 -7.14
CA TYR A 59 -22.86 10.72 -5.71
C TYR A 59 -21.52 10.60 -4.97
N LYS A 60 -21.53 10.67 -3.62
CA LYS A 60 -20.32 10.60 -2.78
C LYS A 60 -19.78 9.19 -2.69
N ILE A 61 -18.48 9.06 -2.43
CA ILE A 61 -17.85 7.76 -2.15
C ILE A 61 -18.29 7.17 -0.80
N GLY A 62 -18.65 8.02 0.17
CA GLY A 62 -19.03 7.65 1.52
C GLY A 62 -18.10 8.23 2.58
N ASP A 63 -18.15 7.64 3.76
CA ASP A 63 -17.42 8.06 4.95
C ASP A 63 -16.17 7.22 5.16
N THR A 64 -15.05 7.89 5.32
CA THR A 64 -13.73 7.33 5.65
C THR A 64 -13.26 6.25 4.67
N PRO A 65 -13.03 6.58 3.36
CA PRO A 65 -12.33 5.67 2.46
C PRO A 65 -10.88 5.52 2.92
N ASN A 66 -10.47 4.31 3.34
CA ASN A 66 -9.23 4.10 4.07
C ASN A 66 -8.28 3.05 3.48
N ASP A 67 -8.60 2.48 2.35
CA ASP A 67 -7.64 1.72 1.52
C ASP A 67 -8.11 1.60 0.07
N ILE A 68 -7.14 1.45 -0.83
CA ILE A 68 -7.37 1.31 -2.27
C ILE A 68 -6.35 0.36 -2.88
N ILE A 69 -6.82 -0.57 -3.70
CA ILE A 69 -5.97 -1.49 -4.46
C ILE A 69 -6.45 -1.65 -5.89
N GLN A 70 -5.53 -1.90 -6.80
CA GLN A 70 -5.86 -2.42 -8.11
C GLN A 70 -6.09 -3.93 -8.01
N VAL A 71 -7.28 -4.40 -8.45
CA VAL A 71 -7.63 -5.83 -8.44
C VAL A 71 -7.14 -6.50 -9.73
N ASN A 72 -7.40 -5.85 -10.85
CA ASN A 72 -6.91 -6.21 -12.19
C ASN A 72 -6.93 -4.96 -13.08
N ASP A 73 -6.66 -5.11 -14.38
CA ASP A 73 -6.55 -3.98 -15.33
C ASP A 73 -7.82 -3.13 -15.43
N ASN A 74 -8.98 -3.70 -15.13
CA ASN A 74 -10.29 -3.07 -15.30
C ASN A 74 -11.01 -2.80 -13.99
N LEU A 75 -10.41 -3.17 -12.84
CA LEU A 75 -11.11 -3.12 -11.57
C LEU A 75 -10.20 -2.65 -10.43
N ILE A 76 -10.71 -1.70 -9.68
CA ILE A 76 -10.12 -1.13 -8.46
C ILE A 76 -11.11 -1.34 -7.31
N ALA A 77 -10.61 -1.72 -6.14
CA ALA A 77 -11.39 -1.85 -4.92
C ALA A 77 -11.00 -0.76 -3.92
N ILE A 78 -11.99 -0.15 -3.28
CA ILE A 78 -11.83 0.89 -2.25
C ILE A 78 -12.58 0.44 -1.00
N ALA A 79 -11.88 0.27 0.11
CA ALA A 79 -12.49 0.07 1.42
C ALA A 79 -13.04 1.41 1.92
N VAL A 80 -14.34 1.47 2.19
CA VAL A 80 -15.02 2.66 2.72
C VAL A 80 -15.49 2.33 4.12
N ASN A 81 -14.63 2.62 5.09
CA ASN A 81 -14.65 2.09 6.44
C ASN A 81 -15.99 2.32 7.15
N TRP A 82 -16.36 3.59 7.36
CA TRP A 82 -17.56 3.93 8.11
C TRP A 82 -18.86 3.80 7.30
N SER A 83 -18.76 3.68 5.98
CA SER A 83 -19.89 3.30 5.13
C SER A 83 -20.10 1.78 5.06
N ASN A 84 -19.22 0.99 5.66
CA ASN A 84 -19.28 -0.47 5.75
C ASN A 84 -19.33 -1.19 4.40
N ILE A 85 -18.75 -0.63 3.36
CA ILE A 85 -18.74 -1.22 2.01
C ILE A 85 -17.33 -1.29 1.43
N VAL A 86 -17.13 -2.21 0.50
CA VAL A 86 -16.04 -2.13 -0.48
C VAL A 86 -16.65 -1.66 -1.80
N GLN A 87 -16.26 -0.47 -2.22
CA GLN A 87 -16.68 0.14 -3.49
C GLN A 87 -15.75 -0.35 -4.60
N PHE A 88 -16.31 -0.82 -5.69
CA PHE A 88 -15.57 -1.19 -6.90
C PHE A 88 -15.77 -0.13 -7.98
N ILE A 89 -14.66 0.28 -8.62
CA ILE A 89 -14.66 1.24 -9.73
C ILE A 89 -13.78 0.71 -10.87
N ASN A 90 -13.99 1.23 -12.06
CA ASN A 90 -13.03 1.04 -13.15
C ASN A 90 -11.89 2.08 -13.12
N PRO A 91 -10.81 1.94 -13.91
CA PRO A 91 -9.71 2.92 -13.95
C PRO A 91 -10.11 4.34 -14.37
N GLU A 92 -11.25 4.53 -15.01
CA GLU A 92 -11.82 5.83 -15.38
C GLU A 92 -12.61 6.48 -14.23
N GLY A 93 -12.74 5.79 -13.09
CA GLY A 93 -13.42 6.28 -11.88
C GLY A 93 -14.92 6.01 -11.84
N THR A 94 -15.46 5.27 -12.81
CA THR A 94 -16.87 4.91 -12.83
C THR A 94 -17.14 3.75 -11.90
N ALA A 95 -18.17 3.88 -11.06
CA ALA A 95 -18.61 2.83 -10.16
C ALA A 95 -19.11 1.61 -10.93
N VAL A 96 -18.65 0.44 -10.51
CA VAL A 96 -19.04 -0.87 -11.09
C VAL A 96 -20.02 -1.57 -10.16
N ALA A 97 -19.67 -1.66 -8.86
CA ALA A 97 -20.47 -2.30 -7.83
C ALA A 97 -20.02 -1.84 -6.43
N ALA A 98 -20.82 -2.15 -5.43
CA ALA A 98 -20.42 -2.11 -4.03
C ALA A 98 -20.86 -3.40 -3.34
N THR A 99 -20.15 -3.80 -2.29
CA THR A 99 -20.58 -4.91 -1.44
C THR A 99 -21.80 -4.51 -0.60
N GLU A 100 -22.48 -5.52 -0.07
CA GLU A 100 -23.31 -5.34 1.09
C GLU A 100 -22.43 -5.07 2.33
N ASP A 101 -23.05 -4.98 3.51
CA ASP A 101 -22.44 -4.61 4.77
C ASP A 101 -21.18 -5.46 5.12
N ILE A 102 -20.01 -4.79 5.17
CA ILE A 102 -18.78 -5.30 5.75
C ILE A 102 -18.37 -4.30 6.83
N PRO A 103 -18.80 -4.49 8.07
CA PRO A 103 -18.71 -3.47 9.10
C PRO A 103 -17.28 -3.11 9.41
N ASN A 104 -17.03 -1.81 9.53
CA ASN A 104 -15.73 -1.25 9.92
C ASN A 104 -14.54 -1.90 9.18
N ASN A 105 -14.67 -2.00 7.84
CA ASN A 105 -13.64 -2.59 6.98
C ASN A 105 -12.37 -1.74 6.96
N ARG A 106 -11.19 -2.41 6.85
CA ARG A 106 -9.90 -1.73 7.03
C ARG A 106 -9.02 -1.79 5.79
N LYS A 107 -8.26 -2.84 5.59
CA LYS A 107 -7.25 -2.94 4.54
C LYS A 107 -7.56 -4.09 3.58
N LEU A 108 -7.08 -3.95 2.36
CA LEU A 108 -7.39 -4.79 1.21
C LEU A 108 -6.16 -5.50 0.69
N CYS A 109 -6.33 -6.76 0.25
CA CYS A 109 -5.42 -7.39 -0.70
C CYS A 109 -6.21 -8.23 -1.72
N THR A 110 -5.56 -8.74 -2.76
CA THR A 110 -6.22 -9.51 -3.83
C THR A 110 -5.31 -10.56 -4.42
N ASP A 111 -5.91 -11.63 -4.96
CA ASP A 111 -5.29 -12.62 -5.85
C ASP A 111 -5.70 -12.43 -7.32
N GLY A 112 -6.41 -11.34 -7.63
CA GLY A 112 -6.94 -11.03 -8.96
C GLY A 112 -8.34 -11.61 -9.23
N ARG A 113 -8.77 -12.63 -8.47
CA ARG A 113 -10.09 -13.26 -8.54
C ARG A 113 -10.96 -12.93 -7.33
N PHE A 114 -10.34 -12.82 -6.18
CA PHE A 114 -10.99 -12.45 -4.93
C PHE A 114 -10.33 -11.20 -4.35
N VAL A 115 -11.11 -10.40 -3.69
CA VAL A 115 -10.63 -9.34 -2.81
C VAL A 115 -10.82 -9.79 -1.36
N TYR A 116 -9.79 -9.62 -0.56
CA TYR A 116 -9.81 -9.91 0.86
C TYR A 116 -9.74 -8.61 1.62
N VAL A 117 -10.57 -8.46 2.65
CA VAL A 117 -10.66 -7.24 3.46
C VAL A 117 -10.74 -7.59 4.93
N THR A 118 -9.93 -6.91 5.74
CA THR A 118 -10.02 -6.98 7.20
C THR A 118 -11.18 -6.13 7.71
N SER A 119 -11.81 -6.56 8.79
CA SER A 119 -12.93 -5.89 9.42
C SER A 119 -12.83 -6.02 10.94
N TYR A 120 -13.03 -4.91 11.64
CA TYR A 120 -13.13 -4.92 13.11
C TYR A 120 -14.46 -5.52 13.60
N GLY A 121 -15.40 -5.77 12.70
CA GLY A 121 -16.75 -6.19 13.06
C GLY A 121 -17.66 -5.01 13.43
N HIS A 122 -18.83 -5.33 13.95
CA HIS A 122 -19.76 -4.33 14.47
C HIS A 122 -19.31 -3.87 15.86
N GLU A 123 -19.50 -2.57 16.10
CA GLU A 123 -19.37 -2.03 17.45
C GLU A 123 -20.38 -2.69 18.39
N CYS A 124 -19.91 -3.19 19.50
CA CYS A 124 -20.68 -3.78 20.57
C CYS A 124 -20.79 -2.79 21.73
N GLU A 125 -21.72 -3.01 22.64
CA GLU A 125 -21.89 -2.18 23.83
C GLU A 125 -22.14 -3.06 25.05
N THR A 126 -21.39 -2.81 26.12
CA THR A 126 -21.61 -3.48 27.42
C THR A 126 -22.88 -2.98 28.07
N THR A 127 -23.36 -3.68 29.08
CA THR A 127 -24.51 -3.25 29.88
C THR A 127 -24.28 -1.92 30.62
N SER A 128 -23.05 -1.53 30.80
CA SER A 128 -22.66 -0.22 31.39
C SER A 128 -22.55 0.91 30.33
N GLY A 129 -22.76 0.62 29.04
CA GLY A 129 -22.70 1.58 27.97
C GLY A 129 -21.27 1.77 27.41
N THR A 130 -20.30 0.93 27.79
CA THR A 130 -18.97 0.94 27.20
C THR A 130 -19.00 0.28 25.84
N LYS A 131 -18.48 0.96 24.83
CA LYS A 131 -18.38 0.45 23.47
C LYS A 131 -17.07 -0.31 23.26
N TYR A 132 -17.14 -1.41 22.51
CA TYR A 132 -15.99 -2.25 22.17
C TYR A 132 -16.21 -2.95 20.84
N PHE A 133 -15.15 -3.54 20.28
CA PHE A 133 -15.24 -4.49 19.18
C PHE A 133 -14.94 -5.89 19.70
N ASP A 134 -15.70 -6.87 19.24
CA ASP A 134 -15.38 -8.29 19.43
C ASP A 134 -14.24 -8.67 18.47
N LYS A 135 -13.85 -9.95 18.45
CA LYS A 135 -12.87 -10.41 17.48
C LYS A 135 -13.29 -10.05 16.07
N GLY A 136 -12.33 -9.52 15.33
CA GLY A 136 -12.53 -9.16 13.94
C GLY A 136 -12.41 -10.35 13.00
N PHE A 137 -12.59 -10.08 11.74
CA PHE A 137 -12.54 -11.10 10.71
C PHE A 137 -11.89 -10.58 9.42
N VAL A 138 -11.53 -11.51 8.55
CA VAL A 138 -11.24 -11.22 7.15
C VAL A 138 -12.38 -11.75 6.29
N ALA A 139 -12.91 -10.90 5.39
CA ALA A 139 -13.92 -11.28 4.40
C ALA A 139 -13.28 -11.53 3.04
N LYS A 140 -13.81 -12.55 2.33
CA LYS A 140 -13.46 -12.91 0.96
C LYS A 140 -14.60 -12.51 0.03
N ILE A 141 -14.32 -11.63 -0.93
CA ILE A 141 -15.28 -11.09 -1.90
C ILE A 141 -14.98 -11.69 -3.27
N ASP A 142 -15.96 -12.32 -3.92
CA ASP A 142 -15.84 -12.78 -5.31
C ASP A 142 -16.13 -11.61 -6.25
N ILE A 143 -15.14 -11.22 -7.07
CA ILE A 143 -15.28 -10.10 -8.01
C ILE A 143 -16.22 -10.36 -9.18
N SER A 144 -16.64 -11.60 -9.42
CA SER A 144 -17.64 -11.91 -10.44
C SER A 144 -19.08 -11.61 -9.98
N THR A 145 -19.30 -11.57 -8.68
CA THR A 145 -20.62 -11.32 -8.06
C THR A 145 -20.63 -10.12 -7.14
N PHE A 146 -19.46 -9.62 -6.73
CA PHE A 146 -19.24 -8.57 -5.72
C PHE A 146 -19.86 -8.88 -4.35
N LYS A 147 -19.94 -10.17 -4.03
CA LYS A 147 -20.50 -10.66 -2.76
C LYS A 147 -19.44 -11.28 -1.88
N VAL A 148 -19.61 -11.14 -0.58
CA VAL A 148 -18.86 -11.89 0.41
C VAL A 148 -19.24 -13.35 0.28
N VAL A 149 -18.27 -14.22 0.02
CA VAL A 149 -18.48 -15.67 -0.16
C VAL A 149 -17.96 -16.49 1.02
N ALA A 150 -17.11 -15.92 1.86
CA ALA A 150 -16.62 -16.53 3.08
C ALA A 150 -16.03 -15.48 4.01
N THR A 151 -15.97 -15.79 5.31
CA THR A 151 -15.28 -15.03 6.34
C THR A 151 -14.44 -15.96 7.21
N CYS A 152 -13.41 -15.40 7.85
CA CYS A 152 -12.60 -16.10 8.84
C CYS A 152 -12.34 -15.18 10.02
N GLU A 153 -12.76 -15.57 11.22
CA GLU A 153 -12.41 -14.87 12.46
C GLU A 153 -10.90 -14.93 12.70
N VAL A 154 -10.32 -13.83 13.17
CA VAL A 154 -8.89 -13.66 13.49
C VAL A 154 -8.71 -13.05 14.89
N GLY A 155 -7.77 -12.15 15.11
CA GLY A 155 -7.63 -11.45 16.39
C GLY A 155 -8.55 -10.23 16.51
N TYR A 156 -8.35 -9.48 17.58
CA TYR A 156 -9.06 -8.21 17.80
C TYR A 156 -8.52 -7.14 16.86
N GLU A 157 -9.44 -6.38 16.26
CA GLU A 157 -9.17 -5.23 15.40
C GLU A 157 -8.08 -5.52 14.32
N PRO A 158 -8.32 -6.48 13.41
CA PRO A 158 -7.38 -6.83 12.35
C PRO A 158 -7.23 -5.66 11.37
N GLU A 159 -6.00 -5.19 11.18
CA GLU A 159 -5.68 -4.00 10.38
C GLU A 159 -5.01 -4.38 9.06
N GLY A 160 -3.70 -4.46 9.02
CA GLY A 160 -2.95 -4.76 7.81
C GLY A 160 -3.18 -6.17 7.29
N ILE A 161 -3.21 -6.33 5.96
CA ILE A 161 -3.37 -7.63 5.30
C ILE A 161 -2.43 -7.73 4.09
N ALA A 162 -1.83 -8.90 3.89
CA ALA A 162 -1.02 -9.24 2.73
C ALA A 162 -1.28 -10.68 2.29
N LEU A 163 -1.06 -10.96 1.01
CA LEU A 163 -1.20 -12.30 0.43
C LEU A 163 0.17 -12.83 -0.02
N TYR A 164 0.53 -14.02 0.44
CA TYR A 164 1.72 -14.73 0.00
C TYR A 164 1.46 -16.24 -0.05
N ASP A 165 1.80 -16.88 -1.15
CA ASP A 165 1.69 -18.33 -1.37
C ASP A 165 0.33 -18.92 -0.94
N GLY A 166 -0.77 -18.25 -1.31
CA GLY A 166 -2.14 -18.67 -1.01
C GLY A 166 -2.54 -18.55 0.46
N ARG A 167 -1.78 -17.81 1.27
CA ARG A 167 -2.09 -17.48 2.66
C ARG A 167 -2.19 -15.98 2.85
N LEU A 168 -3.17 -15.57 3.63
CA LEU A 168 -3.33 -14.22 4.11
C LEU A 168 -2.57 -14.05 5.41
N PHE A 169 -1.79 -13.00 5.51
CA PHE A 169 -1.09 -12.56 6.71
C PHE A 169 -1.80 -11.32 7.23
N ILE A 170 -2.36 -11.38 8.43
CA ILE A 170 -3.20 -10.34 9.01
C ILE A 170 -2.57 -9.85 10.31
N ALA A 171 -2.25 -8.57 10.40
CA ALA A 171 -1.77 -7.93 11.61
C ALA A 171 -2.96 -7.53 12.49
N ASN A 172 -2.99 -8.00 13.73
CA ASN A 172 -4.03 -7.67 14.69
C ASN A 172 -3.52 -6.57 15.62
N THR A 173 -4.28 -5.49 15.75
CA THR A 173 -3.88 -4.35 16.59
C THR A 173 -4.44 -4.42 18.00
N GLY A 174 -5.73 -4.73 18.14
CA GLY A 174 -6.41 -4.78 19.44
C GLY A 174 -6.45 -3.47 20.21
N GLY A 175 -6.05 -2.36 19.60
CA GLY A 175 -5.79 -1.12 20.35
C GLY A 175 -6.48 0.13 19.87
N TYR A 176 -7.29 0.04 18.83
CA TYR A 176 -7.88 1.24 18.24
C TYR A 176 -9.11 1.75 19.03
N SER A 177 -10.02 0.88 19.40
CA SER A 177 -11.30 1.28 20.00
C SER A 177 -11.34 1.27 21.53
N GLY A 178 -10.22 1.04 22.14
CA GLY A 178 -10.11 1.11 23.59
C GLY A 178 -9.66 -0.19 24.19
N ILE A 179 -8.48 -0.14 24.73
CA ILE A 179 -7.96 -1.06 25.71
C ILE A 179 -8.88 -0.90 26.91
N GLY A 180 -9.63 -1.90 27.19
CA GLY A 180 -10.59 -1.76 28.22
C GLY A 180 -10.86 -3.03 28.97
N GLU A 181 -12.12 -3.29 29.18
CA GLU A 181 -12.59 -4.39 30.01
C GLU A 181 -12.48 -5.74 29.30
N ASP A 182 -12.26 -5.76 27.96
CA ASP A 182 -12.43 -6.96 27.13
C ASP A 182 -11.14 -7.60 26.66
N HIS A 183 -10.17 -6.79 26.26
CA HIS A 183 -8.88 -7.25 25.72
C HIS A 183 -7.80 -6.18 25.84
N ASP A 184 -6.56 -6.63 25.81
CA ASP A 184 -5.36 -5.80 25.69
C ASP A 184 -4.98 -5.64 24.22
N PHE A 185 -3.91 -4.87 23.93
CA PHE A 185 -3.30 -4.83 22.61
C PHE A 185 -2.96 -6.23 22.12
N GLU A 186 -3.31 -6.53 20.87
CA GLU A 186 -2.88 -7.75 20.21
C GLU A 186 -1.41 -7.63 19.79
N THR A 187 -0.75 -8.78 19.78
CA THR A 187 0.66 -8.92 19.40
C THR A 187 0.85 -9.87 18.20
N THR A 188 -0.24 -10.26 17.55
CA THR A 188 -0.22 -11.41 16.65
C THR A 188 -0.34 -11.04 15.18
N VAL A 189 0.30 -11.85 14.33
CA VAL A 189 0.01 -11.95 12.89
C VAL A 189 -0.73 -13.26 12.65
N SER A 190 -2.00 -13.19 12.27
CA SER A 190 -2.84 -14.35 11.91
C SER A 190 -2.50 -14.83 10.49
N ILE A 191 -2.37 -16.14 10.31
CA ILE A 191 -2.16 -16.77 9.00
C ILE A 191 -3.41 -17.56 8.63
N VAL A 192 -4.09 -17.11 7.58
CA VAL A 192 -5.36 -17.70 7.09
C VAL A 192 -5.14 -18.29 5.71
N ASN A 193 -5.62 -19.51 5.49
CA ASN A 193 -5.64 -20.11 4.17
C ASN A 193 -6.65 -19.37 3.27
N ALA A 194 -6.19 -18.71 2.22
CA ALA A 194 -7.03 -17.90 1.32
C ALA A 194 -8.03 -18.74 0.50
N GLY A 195 -7.72 -20.02 0.26
CA GLY A 195 -8.60 -20.95 -0.45
C GLY A 195 -9.80 -21.37 0.40
N THR A 196 -9.54 -21.89 1.61
CA THR A 196 -10.53 -22.45 2.52
C THR A 196 -11.14 -21.44 3.50
N MET A 197 -10.51 -20.27 3.66
CA MET A 197 -10.84 -19.26 4.67
C MET A 197 -10.84 -19.84 6.08
N THR A 198 -9.75 -20.53 6.43
CA THR A 198 -9.55 -21.12 7.76
C THR A 198 -8.26 -20.56 8.36
N LEU A 199 -8.32 -20.19 9.65
CA LEU A 199 -7.14 -19.79 10.43
C LEU A 199 -6.24 -21.01 10.60
N GLU A 200 -4.98 -20.91 10.12
CA GLU A 200 -3.99 -21.97 10.24
C GLU A 200 -3.16 -21.83 11.52
N LYS A 201 -2.74 -20.60 11.84
CA LYS A 201 -1.99 -20.28 13.07
C LYS A 201 -1.88 -18.78 13.32
N ASN A 202 -1.48 -18.43 14.53
CA ASN A 202 -1.06 -17.08 14.92
C ASN A 202 0.44 -17.07 15.22
N ILE A 203 1.15 -16.07 14.72
CA ILE A 203 2.54 -15.78 15.08
C ILE A 203 2.51 -14.66 16.11
N ASP A 204 2.94 -14.95 17.34
CA ASP A 204 3.10 -13.92 18.36
C ASP A 204 4.43 -13.20 18.15
N THR A 205 4.34 -11.89 17.88
CA THR A 205 5.51 -11.03 17.69
C THR A 205 6.01 -10.43 19.00
N HIS A 206 5.23 -10.54 20.08
CA HIS A 206 5.43 -9.85 21.36
C HIS A 206 5.45 -8.30 21.24
N ILE A 207 5.10 -7.77 20.07
CA ILE A 207 5.00 -6.33 19.80
C ILE A 207 3.52 -5.98 19.76
N PRO A 208 3.06 -5.07 20.63
CA PRO A 208 1.65 -4.70 20.70
C PRO A 208 1.24 -3.82 19.51
N ASN A 209 -0.05 -3.83 19.20
CA ASN A 209 -0.66 -2.83 18.36
C ASN A 209 -0.07 -2.78 16.94
N LEU A 210 -0.12 -3.90 16.23
CA LEU A 210 0.35 -3.97 14.84
C LEU A 210 -0.61 -3.22 13.91
N PHE A 211 -0.33 -1.95 13.63
CA PHE A 211 -1.29 -1.01 13.04
C PHE A 211 -0.89 -0.52 11.65
N GLY A 212 -1.90 -0.20 10.84
CA GLY A 212 -1.77 0.43 9.54
C GLY A 212 -1.61 -0.54 8.37
N LYS A 213 -1.35 0.03 7.20
CA LYS A 213 -1.13 -0.76 5.99
C LYS A 213 0.23 -1.45 6.05
N MET A 214 0.25 -2.74 5.76
CA MET A 214 1.49 -3.49 5.54
C MET A 214 1.98 -3.28 4.12
N SER A 215 3.26 -2.92 3.96
CA SER A 215 3.92 -2.96 2.65
C SER A 215 4.51 -4.34 2.40
N GLN A 216 4.41 -4.80 1.15
CA GLN A 216 4.89 -6.12 0.74
C GLN A 216 5.95 -6.02 -0.36
N SER A 217 7.05 -6.74 -0.20
CA SER A 217 8.08 -6.94 -1.20
C SER A 217 8.37 -8.44 -1.35
N GLY A 218 7.74 -9.07 -2.33
CA GLY A 218 7.80 -10.52 -2.50
C GLY A 218 7.27 -11.24 -1.26
N ARG A 219 8.16 -11.95 -0.54
CA ARG A 219 7.81 -12.68 0.69
C ARG A 219 7.94 -11.84 1.97
N TYR A 220 8.48 -10.63 1.86
CA TYR A 220 8.74 -9.77 3.00
C TYR A 220 7.62 -8.77 3.22
N LEU A 221 7.30 -8.51 4.48
CA LEU A 221 6.35 -7.48 4.90
C LEU A 221 7.05 -6.48 5.79
N CYS A 222 6.64 -5.21 5.69
CA CYS A 222 6.95 -4.17 6.66
C CYS A 222 5.67 -3.89 7.45
N ILE A 223 5.73 -4.10 8.77
CA ILE A 223 4.60 -3.96 9.69
C ILE A 223 4.97 -2.89 10.71
N ASN A 224 4.08 -1.96 10.99
CA ASN A 224 4.29 -0.89 11.95
C ASN A 224 3.58 -1.19 13.27
N SER A 225 4.13 -0.63 14.36
CA SER A 225 3.48 -0.60 15.66
C SER A 225 3.67 0.79 16.29
N PRO A 226 2.60 1.49 16.67
CA PRO A 226 2.70 2.69 17.50
C PRO A 226 3.03 2.40 18.97
N GLY A 227 3.30 1.14 19.32
CA GLY A 227 3.48 0.71 20.71
C GLY A 227 2.17 0.73 21.50
N ASP A 228 2.31 0.83 22.82
CA ASP A 228 1.15 0.93 23.74
C ASP A 228 0.80 2.37 24.09
N TYR A 229 1.46 3.35 23.47
CA TYR A 229 1.38 4.79 23.72
C TYR A 229 1.93 5.25 25.08
N TYR A 230 2.46 4.37 25.92
CA TYR A 230 2.94 4.68 27.27
C TYR A 230 4.36 4.16 27.54
N GLU A 231 4.52 2.84 27.72
CA GLU A 231 5.77 2.21 28.13
C GLU A 231 6.53 1.61 26.94
N ILE A 232 5.80 1.04 25.98
CA ILE A 232 6.39 0.41 24.80
C ILE A 232 6.41 1.41 23.65
N PRO A 233 7.58 1.83 23.18
CA PRO A 233 7.71 2.84 22.14
C PRO A 233 7.24 2.30 20.78
N ALA A 234 6.92 3.24 19.88
CA ALA A 234 6.65 2.90 18.49
C ALA A 234 7.86 2.23 17.83
N CYS A 235 7.61 1.20 17.04
CA CYS A 235 8.63 0.41 16.36
C CYS A 235 8.09 -0.14 15.03
N GLY A 236 8.86 -0.97 14.36
CA GLY A 236 8.42 -1.71 13.18
C GLY A 236 9.04 -3.09 13.11
N LEU A 237 8.50 -3.91 12.24
CA LEU A 237 8.98 -5.27 11.98
C LEU A 237 9.20 -5.48 10.49
N VAL A 238 10.32 -6.16 10.16
CA VAL A 238 10.47 -6.84 8.88
C VAL A 238 10.09 -8.29 9.10
N PHE A 239 9.09 -8.77 8.36
CA PHE A 239 8.51 -10.11 8.53
C PHE A 239 8.69 -10.93 7.25
N ASP A 240 9.11 -12.19 7.37
CA ASP A 240 9.32 -13.14 6.26
C ASP A 240 8.21 -14.18 6.24
N CYS A 241 7.26 -14.05 5.33
CA CYS A 241 6.13 -14.96 5.18
C CYS A 241 6.55 -16.41 4.96
N LYS A 242 7.61 -16.64 4.18
CA LYS A 242 8.09 -18.01 3.91
C LYS A 242 8.61 -18.67 5.17
N LYS A 243 9.46 -18.00 5.94
CA LYS A 243 9.96 -18.52 7.22
C LYS A 243 8.83 -18.79 8.20
N ALA A 244 7.81 -17.91 8.23
CA ALA A 244 6.63 -18.13 9.04
C ALA A 244 5.89 -19.42 8.66
N LEU A 245 5.74 -19.72 7.36
CA LEU A 245 5.14 -20.97 6.89
C LEU A 245 6.01 -22.19 7.22
N ASP A 246 7.32 -22.04 7.17
CA ASP A 246 8.29 -23.09 7.49
C ASP A 246 8.48 -23.29 9.02
N ASN A 247 7.79 -22.52 9.88
CA ASN A 247 7.91 -22.51 11.35
C ASN A 247 9.32 -22.12 11.85
N GLU A 248 9.99 -21.24 11.13
CA GLU A 248 11.28 -20.66 11.50
C GLU A 248 11.08 -19.30 12.18
N ASN A 249 12.18 -18.74 12.77
CA ASN A 249 12.19 -17.33 13.21
C ASN A 249 12.00 -16.41 11.99
N CYS A 250 10.86 -15.71 11.95
CA CYS A 250 10.35 -15.07 10.74
C CYS A 250 10.31 -13.55 10.78
N PHE A 251 10.74 -12.90 11.85
CA PHE A 251 10.72 -11.44 11.92
C PHE A 251 11.91 -10.86 12.66
N VAL A 252 12.18 -9.59 12.34
CA VAL A 252 13.18 -8.76 13.03
C VAL A 252 12.49 -7.44 13.38
N VAL A 253 12.58 -7.05 14.65
CA VAL A 253 12.08 -5.77 15.16
C VAL A 253 13.15 -4.70 14.96
N PHE A 254 12.73 -3.49 14.59
CA PHE A 254 13.58 -2.31 14.56
C PHE A 254 12.98 -1.19 15.43
N ASP A 255 13.79 -0.65 16.33
CA ASP A 255 13.39 0.30 17.39
C ASP A 255 13.31 1.74 16.87
N TYR A 256 12.58 1.96 15.78
CA TYR A 256 12.35 3.28 15.20
C TYR A 256 10.88 3.49 14.96
N PRO A 257 10.31 4.66 15.28
CA PRO A 257 8.94 4.97 14.91
C PRO A 257 8.76 4.81 13.40
N ALA A 258 7.79 3.98 13.01
CA ALA A 258 7.39 3.82 11.63
C ALA A 258 5.86 3.91 11.60
N THR A 259 5.33 5.02 11.11
CA THR A 259 3.88 5.23 11.02
C THR A 259 3.36 4.85 9.64
N TYR A 260 4.12 5.21 8.61
CA TYR A 260 3.78 4.92 7.21
C TYR A 260 4.95 4.23 6.53
N ASN A 261 4.64 3.29 5.66
CA ASN A 261 5.63 2.57 4.87
C ASN A 261 5.15 2.34 3.44
N CYS A 262 6.09 2.16 2.52
CA CYS A 262 5.82 1.77 1.14
C CYS A 262 6.98 0.94 0.56
N THR A 263 6.71 0.28 -0.56
CA THR A 263 7.71 -0.54 -1.27
C THR A 263 8.25 0.22 -2.47
N THR A 264 9.57 0.22 -2.64
CA THR A 264 10.27 0.82 -3.79
C THR A 264 10.35 -0.14 -4.98
N LEU A 265 10.73 0.36 -6.17
CA LEU A 265 10.89 -0.47 -7.36
C LEU A 265 11.97 -1.55 -7.22
N ASP A 266 12.99 -1.32 -6.41
CA ASP A 266 14.06 -2.29 -6.13
C ASP A 266 13.74 -3.23 -4.97
N GLY A 267 12.50 -3.19 -4.48
CA GLY A 267 11.97 -4.12 -3.47
C GLY A 267 12.38 -3.79 -2.03
N LYS A 268 12.91 -2.61 -1.78
CA LYS A 268 13.15 -2.10 -0.43
C LYS A 268 11.90 -1.47 0.15
N PHE A 269 11.90 -1.22 1.46
CA PHE A 269 10.88 -0.41 2.11
C PHE A 269 11.41 1.00 2.41
N LEU A 270 10.56 1.99 2.22
CA LEU A 270 10.73 3.32 2.80
C LEU A 270 9.76 3.44 3.97
N THR A 271 10.24 3.89 5.14
CA THR A 271 9.40 4.15 6.30
C THR A 271 9.56 5.60 6.75
N VAL A 272 8.45 6.17 7.18
CA VAL A 272 8.39 7.50 7.79
C VAL A 272 7.59 7.38 9.08
N GLY A 273 8.14 7.85 10.18
CA GLY A 273 7.47 7.82 11.47
C GLY A 273 7.56 9.16 12.19
N SER A 274 6.46 9.52 12.84
CA SER A 274 6.40 10.61 13.79
C SER A 274 5.60 10.12 14.99
N SER A 275 6.24 9.99 16.13
CA SER A 275 5.63 9.53 17.37
C SER A 275 5.82 10.56 18.47
N PHE A 276 4.76 10.86 19.21
CA PHE A 276 4.87 11.69 20.39
C PHE A 276 5.39 10.84 21.55
N SER A 277 6.55 11.22 22.07
CA SER A 277 7.12 10.60 23.26
C SER A 277 6.58 11.28 24.51
N TYR A 278 5.79 10.60 25.30
CA TYR A 278 5.34 11.10 26.60
C TYR A 278 6.50 11.21 27.62
N LEU A 279 7.60 10.50 27.39
CA LEU A 279 8.80 10.58 28.23
C LEU A 279 9.57 11.88 28.02
N THR A 280 9.69 12.31 26.74
CA THR A 280 10.44 13.53 26.38
C THR A 280 9.54 14.74 26.22
N GLY A 281 8.23 14.56 26.08
CA GLY A 281 7.25 15.60 25.75
C GLY A 281 7.44 16.20 24.36
N ALA A 282 8.08 15.47 23.44
CA ALA A 282 8.39 15.92 22.10
C ALA A 282 7.99 14.88 21.04
N TYR A 283 7.81 15.33 19.81
CA TYR A 283 7.70 14.42 18.66
C TYR A 283 9.08 13.90 18.25
N GLU A 284 9.20 12.61 18.13
CA GLU A 284 10.34 11.92 17.54
C GLU A 284 10.03 11.59 16.10
N PHE A 285 10.87 12.08 15.19
CA PHE A 285 10.77 11.79 13.75
C PHE A 285 11.85 10.79 13.37
N SER A 286 11.47 9.81 12.56
CA SER A 286 12.43 8.88 12.00
C SER A 286 12.07 8.52 10.55
N CYS A 287 13.09 8.18 9.78
CA CYS A 287 12.92 7.62 8.47
C CYS A 287 13.99 6.56 8.20
N LEU A 288 13.60 5.55 7.45
CA LEU A 288 14.49 4.45 7.09
C LEU A 288 14.26 4.03 5.64
N THR A 289 15.36 3.65 4.99
CA THR A 289 15.34 2.75 3.84
C THR A 289 15.77 1.37 4.34
N ILE A 290 14.94 0.36 4.09
CA ILE A 290 15.12 -0.99 4.64
C ILE A 290 15.29 -1.98 3.49
N ASP A 291 16.40 -2.73 3.47
CA ASP A 291 16.59 -3.90 2.63
C ASP A 291 16.08 -5.14 3.40
N PRO A 292 14.85 -5.63 3.13
CA PRO A 292 14.24 -6.65 3.96
C PRO A 292 14.98 -7.99 3.93
N GLN A 293 15.59 -8.34 2.80
CA GLN A 293 16.37 -9.58 2.68
C GLN A 293 17.59 -9.51 3.60
N THR A 294 18.36 -8.45 3.50
CA THR A 294 19.56 -8.26 4.34
C THR A 294 19.21 -8.20 5.81
N VAL A 295 18.11 -7.52 6.19
CA VAL A 295 17.64 -7.49 7.59
C VAL A 295 17.37 -8.88 8.13
N ILE A 296 16.61 -9.70 7.41
CA ILE A 296 16.26 -11.05 7.84
C ILE A 296 17.49 -11.96 7.88
N GLU A 297 18.35 -11.91 6.86
CA GLU A 297 19.57 -12.76 6.77
C GLU A 297 20.60 -12.43 7.85
N THR A 298 20.68 -11.17 8.27
CA THR A 298 21.64 -10.71 9.28
C THR A 298 21.02 -10.55 10.67
N ASN A 299 19.77 -10.96 10.86
CA ASN A 299 19.01 -10.78 12.10
C ASN A 299 19.08 -9.32 12.62
N GLY A 300 18.90 -8.37 11.70
CA GLY A 300 18.88 -6.94 12.01
C GLY A 300 20.23 -6.23 12.13
N ALA A 301 21.35 -6.96 12.01
CA ALA A 301 22.69 -6.35 12.09
C ALA A 301 23.00 -5.41 10.92
N ASN A 302 22.35 -5.61 9.77
CA ASN A 302 22.51 -4.79 8.56
C ASN A 302 21.16 -4.66 7.85
N GLY A 303 21.12 -3.81 6.82
CA GLY A 303 19.95 -3.63 5.95
C GLY A 303 19.13 -2.38 6.28
N PHE A 304 19.50 -1.62 7.31
CA PHE A 304 18.87 -0.34 7.65
C PHE A 304 19.76 0.83 7.22
N THR A 305 19.17 1.81 6.57
CA THR A 305 19.81 3.09 6.25
C THR A 305 18.93 4.20 6.79
N HIS A 306 19.46 4.98 7.74
CA HIS A 306 18.77 6.10 8.38
C HIS A 306 18.76 7.32 7.46
N ALA A 307 18.13 7.18 6.33
CA ALA A 307 17.96 8.24 5.35
C ALA A 307 16.91 7.85 4.30
N LEU A 308 16.26 8.86 3.78
CA LEU A 308 15.45 8.77 2.56
C LEU A 308 16.18 9.46 1.41
N PRO A 309 15.87 9.12 0.15
CA PRO A 309 16.54 9.73 -0.99
C PRO A 309 16.26 11.24 -1.12
N GLY A 310 17.27 12.01 -1.53
CA GLY A 310 17.15 13.42 -1.89
C GLY A 310 16.71 14.32 -0.73
N THR A 311 15.60 15.04 -0.92
CA THR A 311 15.03 15.99 0.05
C THR A 311 13.81 15.44 0.78
N LEU A 312 13.49 14.15 0.61
CA LEU A 312 12.28 13.57 1.19
C LEU A 312 12.22 13.79 2.70
N GLU A 313 13.28 13.37 3.39
CA GLU A 313 13.37 13.45 4.86
C GLU A 313 13.11 14.87 5.35
N THR A 314 13.85 15.84 4.84
CA THR A 314 13.69 17.26 5.22
C THR A 314 12.27 17.77 4.91
N ASN A 315 11.65 17.31 3.83
CA ASN A 315 10.30 17.73 3.49
C ASN A 315 9.26 17.09 4.42
N PHE A 316 9.43 15.81 4.80
CA PHE A 316 8.54 15.16 5.77
C PHE A 316 8.63 15.81 7.15
N GLU A 317 9.85 16.15 7.62
CA GLU A 317 10.06 16.90 8.89
C GLU A 317 9.34 18.25 8.91
N GLN A 318 9.17 18.89 7.75
CA GLN A 318 8.51 20.17 7.60
C GLN A 318 6.98 20.07 7.45
N MET A 319 6.44 18.87 7.32
CA MET A 319 4.98 18.67 7.30
C MET A 319 4.39 18.88 8.70
N ASN A 320 3.19 19.43 8.75
CA ASN A 320 2.49 19.58 10.02
C ASN A 320 2.06 18.22 10.57
N GLN A 321 1.48 17.37 9.68
CA GLN A 321 1.00 16.03 9.99
C GLN A 321 1.30 15.11 8.80
N PRO A 322 2.49 14.49 8.75
CA PRO A 322 2.76 13.45 7.76
C PRO A 322 1.68 12.37 7.81
N TYR A 323 1.08 12.02 6.68
CA TYR A 323 -0.11 11.14 6.68
C TYR A 323 -0.03 9.98 5.68
N GLY A 324 1.00 9.88 4.90
CA GLY A 324 1.24 8.78 3.99
C GLY A 324 2.49 8.93 3.14
N ILE A 325 3.02 7.80 2.69
CA ILE A 325 4.11 7.69 1.72
C ILE A 325 3.79 6.61 0.70
N TYR A 326 4.14 6.82 -0.55
CA TYR A 326 3.86 5.90 -1.64
C TYR A 326 4.91 6.03 -2.74
N VAL A 327 5.31 4.92 -3.32
CA VAL A 327 6.14 4.88 -4.54
C VAL A 327 5.30 4.33 -5.68
N ASN A 328 5.23 5.07 -6.78
CA ASN A 328 4.58 4.59 -7.98
C ASN A 328 5.31 3.35 -8.51
N PRO A 329 4.65 2.16 -8.56
CA PRO A 329 5.29 0.91 -8.95
C PRO A 329 5.68 0.84 -10.43
N TYR A 330 5.26 1.79 -11.24
CA TYR A 330 5.55 1.85 -12.68
C TYR A 330 6.74 2.76 -13.01
N THR A 331 6.89 3.84 -12.25
CA THR A 331 7.80 4.95 -12.61
C THR A 331 8.83 5.26 -11.52
N GLY A 332 8.59 4.82 -10.29
CA GLY A 332 9.44 5.11 -9.14
C GLY A 332 9.29 6.52 -8.57
N TYR A 333 8.37 7.35 -9.10
CA TYR A 333 8.07 8.63 -8.48
C TYR A 333 7.48 8.42 -7.08
N ILE A 334 7.86 9.30 -6.18
CA ILE A 334 7.51 9.19 -4.77
C ILE A 334 6.43 10.23 -4.45
N TYR A 335 5.48 9.84 -3.65
CA TYR A 335 4.37 10.68 -3.19
C TYR A 335 4.30 10.61 -1.67
N GLY A 336 3.94 11.73 -1.04
CA GLY A 336 3.67 11.79 0.38
C GLY A 336 2.59 12.81 0.65
N THR A 337 1.96 12.73 1.81
CA THR A 337 0.87 13.64 2.17
C THR A 337 1.05 14.24 3.55
N ASP A 338 0.52 15.44 3.69
CA ASP A 338 0.40 16.19 4.92
C ASP A 338 -1.10 16.41 5.20
N ALA A 339 -1.61 15.87 6.30
CA ALA A 339 -3.00 16.06 6.72
C ALA A 339 -3.26 17.44 7.32
N SER A 340 -2.23 18.31 7.42
CA SER A 340 -2.32 19.68 7.93
C SER A 340 -2.72 19.75 9.41
N SER A 341 -4.02 19.69 9.73
CA SER A 341 -4.55 19.72 11.09
C SER A 341 -5.58 18.62 11.36
N PHE A 342 -5.69 17.63 10.46
CA PHE A 342 -6.75 16.61 10.42
C PHE A 342 -8.17 17.14 10.18
N GLU A 343 -8.40 18.44 10.31
CA GLU A 343 -9.69 19.09 10.07
C GLU A 343 -9.73 19.91 8.78
N ASN A 344 -8.57 20.36 8.33
CA ASN A 344 -8.41 21.19 7.13
C ASN A 344 -7.90 20.36 5.95
N ALA A 345 -8.09 20.91 4.76
CA ALA A 345 -7.55 20.34 3.53
C ALA A 345 -6.02 20.19 3.61
N GLY A 346 -5.56 19.00 3.28
CA GLY A 346 -4.15 18.62 3.29
C GLY A 346 -3.45 18.90 1.95
N TYR A 347 -2.25 18.32 1.83
CA TYR A 347 -1.39 18.49 0.66
C TYR A 347 -0.83 17.15 0.19
N LEU A 348 -0.71 17.02 -1.13
CA LEU A 348 0.04 15.98 -1.82
C LEU A 348 1.38 16.55 -2.25
N TYR A 349 2.46 15.88 -1.92
CA TYR A 349 3.81 16.17 -2.39
C TYR A 349 4.22 15.13 -3.42
N GLN A 350 4.96 15.56 -4.44
CA GLN A 350 5.52 14.71 -5.47
C GLN A 350 7.04 14.88 -5.53
N TRP A 351 7.77 13.79 -5.54
CA TRP A 351 9.23 13.76 -5.77
C TRP A 351 9.59 12.87 -6.95
N SER A 352 10.71 13.18 -7.56
CA SER A 352 11.37 12.29 -8.54
C SER A 352 11.80 10.98 -7.84
N PRO A 353 12.18 9.93 -8.61
CA PRO A 353 12.75 8.70 -8.04
C PRO A 353 14.03 8.92 -7.22
N SER A 354 14.75 10.03 -7.47
CA SER A 354 15.92 10.43 -6.69
C SER A 354 15.60 11.28 -5.46
N GLY A 355 14.32 11.51 -5.16
CA GLY A 355 13.88 12.28 -4.00
C GLY A 355 13.94 13.80 -4.17
N GLN A 356 14.06 14.32 -5.39
CA GLN A 356 13.96 15.76 -5.64
C GLN A 356 12.48 16.18 -5.62
N LEU A 357 12.11 17.17 -4.81
CA LEU A 357 10.76 17.71 -4.75
C LEU A 357 10.39 18.36 -6.10
N LEU A 358 9.28 17.94 -6.67
CA LEU A 358 8.74 18.42 -7.94
C LEU A 358 7.51 19.32 -7.75
N GLY A 359 6.70 19.05 -6.73
CA GLY A 359 5.50 19.84 -6.49
C GLY A 359 4.83 19.54 -5.15
N LYS A 360 3.98 20.50 -4.75
CA LYS A 360 3.09 20.44 -3.59
C LYS A 360 1.71 20.89 -4.05
N HIS A 361 0.70 20.04 -3.88
CA HIS A 361 -0.64 20.26 -4.40
C HIS A 361 -1.66 20.16 -3.28
N LYS A 362 -2.63 21.07 -3.27
CA LYS A 362 -3.71 21.02 -2.28
C LYS A 362 -4.69 19.91 -2.65
N VAL A 363 -4.98 19.04 -1.69
CA VAL A 363 -5.97 17.97 -1.77
C VAL A 363 -7.07 18.18 -0.73
N TYR A 364 -7.80 17.14 -0.33
CA TYR A 364 -8.86 17.28 0.65
C TYR A 364 -8.38 16.85 2.06
N ILE A 365 -9.30 16.61 2.98
CA ILE A 365 -9.03 16.33 4.41
C ILE A 365 -8.53 14.89 4.56
N ASN A 366 -7.48 14.69 5.33
CA ASN A 366 -6.87 13.40 5.65
C ASN A 366 -6.53 12.55 4.40
N PRO A 367 -5.61 13.04 3.54
CA PRO A 367 -5.19 12.32 2.33
C PRO A 367 -4.19 11.22 2.70
N GLY A 368 -4.62 9.96 2.87
CA GLY A 368 -3.79 8.89 3.44
C GLY A 368 -3.45 7.72 2.53
N HIS A 369 -4.20 7.49 1.44
CA HIS A 369 -4.09 6.25 0.68
C HIS A 369 -3.97 6.51 -0.81
N PHE A 370 -3.16 5.69 -1.50
CA PHE A 370 -2.71 5.96 -2.85
C PHE A 370 -2.87 4.75 -3.76
N LEU A 371 -3.15 5.02 -5.02
CA LEU A 371 -3.03 4.06 -6.10
C LEU A 371 -2.49 4.75 -7.35
N ALA A 372 -1.40 4.23 -7.93
CA ALA A 372 -0.97 4.61 -9.26
C ALA A 372 -1.74 3.81 -10.30
N LEU A 373 -2.25 4.46 -11.33
CA LEU A 373 -2.73 3.80 -12.53
C LEU A 373 -1.55 3.57 -13.49
N PRO A 374 -1.57 2.45 -14.26
CA PRO A 374 -0.55 2.21 -15.26
C PRO A 374 -0.50 3.35 -16.28
N PRO A 375 0.68 3.73 -16.77
CA PRO A 375 0.81 4.70 -17.86
C PRO A 375 0.17 4.15 -19.13
N ASP A 376 -0.30 5.05 -20.01
CA ASP A 376 -0.93 4.67 -21.29
C ASP A 376 0.02 3.77 -22.11
N GLY A 377 -0.51 2.68 -22.63
CA GLY A 377 0.25 1.66 -23.35
C GLY A 377 0.99 0.67 -22.46
N HIS A 378 0.87 0.76 -21.13
CA HIS A 378 1.31 -0.29 -20.23
C HIS A 378 0.29 -1.44 -20.29
N PHE A 379 0.67 -2.51 -20.96
CA PHE A 379 -0.14 -3.73 -20.96
C PHE A 379 0.21 -4.54 -19.72
N SER A 380 -0.63 -4.48 -18.73
CA SER A 380 -0.55 -5.34 -17.54
C SER A 380 -1.19 -6.71 -17.81
N ASN A 381 -1.50 -7.03 -19.07
CA ASN A 381 -2.01 -8.35 -19.44
C ASN A 381 -1.04 -9.45 -19.01
N ILE A 382 -1.13 -9.84 -17.74
CA ILE A 382 -1.04 -11.23 -17.36
C ILE A 382 -2.40 -11.84 -17.78
N GLU A 383 -2.73 -11.79 -19.06
CA GLU A 383 -3.67 -12.76 -19.60
C GLU A 383 -3.07 -14.11 -19.27
N ASP A 384 -3.87 -14.97 -18.68
CA ASP A 384 -3.60 -16.32 -18.27
C ASP A 384 -2.33 -16.87 -18.90
N ILE A 385 -1.30 -17.04 -18.05
CA ILE A 385 -0.13 -17.79 -18.48
C ILE A 385 -0.70 -19.17 -18.80
N GLU A 386 -1.23 -19.32 -20.01
CA GLU A 386 -1.50 -20.64 -20.52
C GLU A 386 -0.23 -21.43 -20.29
N THR A 387 -0.35 -22.46 -19.47
CA THR A 387 0.67 -23.48 -19.30
C THR A 387 0.75 -24.27 -20.61
N SER A 388 0.98 -23.56 -21.71
CA SER A 388 1.20 -24.18 -23.00
C SER A 388 2.60 -24.77 -22.99
N ASN A 389 2.71 -26.04 -23.28
CA ASN A 389 3.95 -26.76 -23.50
C ASN A 389 4.76 -26.27 -24.70
N LEU A 390 4.53 -25.03 -25.15
CA LEU A 390 5.30 -24.37 -26.21
C LEU A 390 6.64 -23.94 -25.61
N LYS A 391 7.68 -24.69 -25.92
CA LYS A 391 9.06 -24.22 -25.73
C LYS A 391 9.23 -22.97 -26.59
N PRO A 392 9.40 -21.75 -26.00
CA PRO A 392 9.68 -20.57 -26.80
C PRO A 392 10.97 -20.80 -27.56
N GLN A 393 11.01 -20.43 -28.82
CA GLN A 393 12.29 -20.41 -29.54
C GLN A 393 13.18 -19.39 -28.83
N ALA A 394 14.31 -19.83 -28.32
CA ALA A 394 15.28 -19.03 -27.54
C ALA A 394 15.80 -17.78 -28.27
N SER A 395 15.45 -17.60 -29.56
CA SER A 395 15.90 -16.50 -30.40
C SER A 395 15.23 -15.16 -30.14
N ASN A 396 14.06 -15.11 -29.44
CA ASN A 396 13.26 -13.89 -29.25
C ASN A 396 12.74 -13.74 -27.81
N LEU A 397 13.58 -14.06 -26.84
CA LEU A 397 13.25 -13.96 -25.42
C LEU A 397 13.85 -12.67 -24.84
N TYR A 398 13.05 -11.91 -24.10
CA TYR A 398 13.46 -10.68 -23.43
C TYR A 398 13.09 -10.73 -21.95
N ASP A 399 13.89 -10.12 -21.08
CA ASP A 399 13.50 -9.87 -19.70
C ASP A 399 12.50 -8.69 -19.62
N LEU A 400 11.99 -8.43 -18.43
CA LEU A 400 11.01 -7.34 -18.21
C LEU A 400 11.59 -5.94 -18.47
N GLN A 401 12.93 -5.82 -18.58
CA GLN A 401 13.63 -4.59 -18.95
C GLN A 401 13.90 -4.50 -20.47
N GLY A 402 13.38 -5.44 -21.26
CA GLY A 402 13.54 -5.48 -22.71
C GLY A 402 14.93 -5.97 -23.19
N ARG A 403 15.75 -6.53 -22.31
CA ARG A 403 17.06 -7.09 -22.66
C ARG A 403 16.88 -8.52 -23.20
N ARG A 404 17.56 -8.83 -24.27
CA ARG A 404 17.51 -10.18 -24.86
C ARG A 404 18.12 -11.21 -23.92
N VAL A 405 17.39 -12.27 -23.65
CA VAL A 405 17.80 -13.37 -22.77
C VAL A 405 18.16 -14.59 -23.60
N THR A 406 19.42 -15.04 -23.48
CA THR A 406 19.91 -16.25 -24.17
C THR A 406 19.87 -17.50 -23.28
N ASN A 407 19.78 -17.32 -21.97
CA ASN A 407 19.80 -18.40 -20.99
C ASN A 407 18.72 -18.16 -19.92
N PRO A 408 17.44 -18.49 -20.20
CA PRO A 408 16.35 -18.21 -19.27
C PRO A 408 16.44 -19.11 -18.02
N GLN A 409 16.13 -18.54 -16.88
CA GLN A 409 16.09 -19.24 -15.60
C GLN A 409 14.66 -19.67 -15.27
N ARG A 410 14.54 -20.88 -14.71
CA ARG A 410 13.27 -21.47 -14.31
C ARG A 410 12.59 -20.63 -13.21
N GLY A 411 11.30 -20.36 -13.39
CA GLY A 411 10.52 -19.56 -12.44
C GLY A 411 10.52 -18.05 -12.71
N TYR A 412 11.32 -17.58 -13.67
CA TYR A 412 11.34 -16.15 -14.02
C TYR A 412 10.38 -15.80 -15.14
N VAL A 413 9.91 -14.55 -15.13
CA VAL A 413 9.01 -13.99 -16.16
C VAL A 413 9.84 -13.41 -17.31
N TYR A 414 9.47 -13.78 -18.54
CA TYR A 414 10.08 -13.30 -19.78
C TYR A 414 9.02 -12.81 -20.76
N VAL A 415 9.43 -12.05 -21.75
CA VAL A 415 8.58 -11.56 -22.86
C VAL A 415 9.03 -12.20 -24.17
N SER A 416 8.10 -12.77 -24.92
CA SER A 416 8.31 -13.23 -26.29
C SER A 416 7.09 -12.91 -27.15
N GLN A 417 7.32 -12.33 -28.34
CA GLN A 417 6.25 -11.93 -29.27
C GLN A 417 5.16 -11.05 -28.62
N GLY A 418 5.55 -10.16 -27.71
CA GLY A 418 4.62 -9.26 -27.01
C GLY A 418 3.83 -9.92 -25.86
N ARG A 419 4.09 -11.19 -25.52
CA ARG A 419 3.43 -11.92 -24.42
C ARG A 419 4.42 -12.21 -23.29
N LYS A 420 3.96 -12.11 -22.07
CA LYS A 420 4.72 -12.52 -20.87
C LYS A 420 4.46 -13.98 -20.55
N PHE A 421 5.45 -14.69 -20.08
CA PHE A 421 5.31 -16.07 -19.61
C PHE A 421 6.36 -16.41 -18.55
N VAL A 422 6.09 -17.38 -17.70
CA VAL A 422 7.05 -17.92 -16.74
C VAL A 422 7.79 -19.09 -17.40
N TYR A 423 9.13 -19.04 -17.40
CA TYR A 423 9.95 -20.16 -17.86
C TYR A 423 9.89 -21.31 -16.85
N LYS A 424 9.37 -22.47 -17.27
CA LYS A 424 9.21 -23.67 -16.43
C LYS A 424 10.38 -24.63 -16.51
#